data_0c472249456da012457076dd213040a9
#
_entry.id   0c472249456da012457076dd213040a9
#
_cell.length_a   1.000
_cell.length_b   1.000
_cell.length_c   1.000
_cell.angle_alpha   90.00
_cell.angle_beta   90.00
_cell.angle_gamma   90.00
#
_symmetry.space_group_name_H-M   'P 1'
#
loop_
_entity.id
_entity.type
_entity.pdbx_description
1 polymer ?
#
loop_
_entity_poly.entity_id
_entity_poly.type
_entity_poly.pdbx_seq_one_letter_code
_entity_poly.pdbx_strand_id
1 'polypeptide(L)'
;MLTIIGLGLGGPNSITMDGIIALSTSDHIFYETYTSPIHSETLEWVEMKSQKKPIHLSRQQVEEPNELIELAKNTNVSLLIVGDALSATTHISLILDCKSKGVEYNIIHNSSVLTAVAGVLGLQHYNFGPVATLVLPEGNYNPLSPVDKIKANLKNNNHTLVLLDIKADDPEKEPKYMTANQAAEQMISAGIPENTMVAAAARVGRESQKLWYGKLKYLTNKDLGKEPHSIVVPSKLHFTEQAFLESL
;
A
#
# COMPACT_ATOMS: atom_id res chain seq x y z
N MET A 1 -19.16 8.25 16.13
CA MET A 1 -18.80 7.02 15.41
C MET A 1 -17.52 7.26 14.59
N LEU A 2 -16.60 6.31 14.57
CA LEU A 2 -15.40 6.34 13.70
C LEU A 2 -15.63 5.49 12.45
N THR A 3 -15.48 6.05 11.25
CA THR A 3 -15.50 5.30 9.99
C THR A 3 -14.10 5.30 9.36
N ILE A 4 -13.53 4.13 9.14
CA ILE A 4 -12.25 3.98 8.43
C ILE A 4 -12.57 3.67 6.97
N ILE A 5 -12.15 4.54 6.05
CA ILE A 5 -12.53 4.50 4.63
C ILE A 5 -11.32 4.16 3.77
N GLY A 6 -11.35 3.02 3.10
CA GLY A 6 -10.42 2.70 2.03
C GLY A 6 -10.73 3.52 0.76
N LEU A 7 -9.74 4.27 0.28
CA LEU A 7 -9.88 5.12 -0.91
C LEU A 7 -9.65 4.37 -2.23
N GLY A 8 -9.18 3.13 -2.16
CA GLY A 8 -8.76 2.37 -3.34
C GLY A 8 -7.45 2.88 -3.93
N LEU A 9 -7.16 2.49 -5.17
CA LEU A 9 -5.87 2.70 -5.82
C LEU A 9 -5.90 3.76 -6.94
N GLY A 10 -7.06 4.04 -7.51
CA GLY A 10 -7.22 4.86 -8.73
C GLY A 10 -7.47 6.36 -8.47
N GLY A 11 -7.30 6.86 -7.25
CA GLY A 11 -7.63 8.24 -6.91
C GLY A 11 -9.13 8.45 -6.66
N PRO A 12 -9.71 9.66 -6.91
CA PRO A 12 -11.11 9.98 -6.56
C PRO A 12 -12.12 9.00 -7.13
N ASN A 13 -11.91 8.54 -8.37
CA ASN A 13 -12.83 7.65 -9.07
C ASN A 13 -12.88 6.23 -8.52
N SER A 14 -11.94 5.86 -7.64
CA SER A 14 -11.92 4.55 -6.99
C SER A 14 -12.63 4.52 -5.64
N ILE A 15 -13.07 5.66 -5.13
CA ILE A 15 -13.80 5.73 -3.86
C ILE A 15 -15.16 5.06 -4.04
N THR A 16 -15.51 4.15 -3.14
CA THR A 16 -16.78 3.43 -3.20
C THR A 16 -17.97 4.36 -2.92
N MET A 17 -19.17 3.98 -3.37
CA MET A 17 -20.37 4.75 -3.06
C MET A 17 -20.59 4.87 -1.56
N ASP A 18 -20.34 3.81 -0.78
CA ASP A 18 -20.44 3.83 0.68
C ASP A 18 -19.43 4.81 1.29
N GLY A 19 -18.20 4.89 0.71
CA GLY A 19 -17.21 5.89 1.09
C GLY A 19 -17.71 7.31 0.85
N ILE A 20 -18.33 7.57 -0.28
CA ILE A 20 -18.90 8.89 -0.61
C ILE A 20 -20.04 9.26 0.36
N ILE A 21 -20.93 8.32 0.68
CA ILE A 21 -22.01 8.53 1.64
C ILE A 21 -21.44 8.85 3.02
N ALA A 22 -20.45 8.08 3.48
CA ALA A 22 -19.81 8.32 4.78
C ALA A 22 -19.14 9.70 4.83
N LEU A 23 -18.43 10.10 3.77
CA LEU A 23 -17.81 11.43 3.66
C LEU A 23 -18.83 12.57 3.77
N SER A 24 -20.01 12.42 3.13
CA SER A 24 -21.04 13.45 3.14
C SER A 24 -21.68 13.66 4.52
N THR A 25 -21.65 12.64 5.38
CA THR A 25 -22.23 12.66 6.73
C THR A 25 -21.19 12.85 7.84
N SER A 26 -19.90 12.93 7.50
CA SER A 26 -18.82 13.13 8.46
C SER A 26 -18.81 14.56 8.99
N ASP A 27 -18.61 14.72 10.30
CA ASP A 27 -18.35 16.01 10.94
C ASP A 27 -16.87 16.41 10.83
N HIS A 28 -15.99 15.42 10.90
CA HIS A 28 -14.53 15.58 10.79
C HIS A 28 -13.96 14.52 9.86
N ILE A 29 -13.01 14.94 9.02
CA ILE A 29 -12.32 14.06 8.06
C ILE A 29 -10.83 14.17 8.29
N PHE A 30 -10.20 13.02 8.53
CA PHE A 30 -8.77 12.89 8.72
C PHE A 30 -8.17 11.99 7.65
N TYR A 31 -6.87 12.13 7.40
CA TYR A 31 -6.12 11.24 6.53
C TYR A 31 -4.70 11.06 7.05
N GLU A 32 -4.08 9.96 6.66
CA GLU A 32 -2.67 9.68 6.92
C GLU A 32 -1.92 9.43 5.61
N THR A 33 -0.59 9.52 5.64
CA THR A 33 0.27 9.34 4.46
C THR A 33 1.43 8.39 4.70
N TYR A 34 1.57 7.87 5.92
CA TYR A 34 2.69 6.99 6.28
C TYR A 34 2.53 5.56 5.76
N THR A 35 1.31 5.12 5.42
CA THR A 35 1.09 3.82 4.79
C THR A 35 1.14 3.88 3.26
N SER A 36 0.70 5.01 2.68
CA SER A 36 0.76 5.24 1.23
C SER A 36 0.54 6.73 0.89
N PRO A 37 1.20 7.25 -0.16
CA PRO A 37 1.01 8.64 -0.56
C PRO A 37 -0.42 8.88 -1.05
N ILE A 38 -1.05 9.94 -0.54
CA ILE A 38 -2.32 10.45 -1.05
C ILE A 38 -2.03 11.64 -1.99
N HIS A 39 -2.71 11.70 -3.12
CA HIS A 39 -2.55 12.80 -4.06
C HIS A 39 -3.46 13.99 -3.70
N SER A 40 -2.98 15.22 -3.95
CA SER A 40 -3.73 16.45 -3.70
C SER A 40 -5.11 16.44 -4.38
N GLU A 41 -5.18 15.95 -5.62
CA GLU A 41 -6.43 15.78 -6.36
C GLU A 41 -7.49 14.98 -5.59
N THR A 42 -7.07 13.92 -4.87
CA THR A 42 -8.00 13.13 -4.06
C THR A 42 -8.49 13.91 -2.84
N LEU A 43 -7.61 14.68 -2.19
CA LEU A 43 -7.98 15.51 -1.04
C LEU A 43 -8.89 16.67 -1.46
N GLU A 44 -8.59 17.33 -2.56
CA GLU A 44 -9.42 18.39 -3.16
C GLU A 44 -10.82 17.87 -3.50
N TRP A 45 -10.90 16.66 -4.09
CA TRP A 45 -12.17 16.02 -4.40
C TRP A 45 -12.96 15.69 -3.12
N VAL A 46 -12.29 15.16 -2.08
CA VAL A 46 -12.92 14.88 -0.79
C VAL A 46 -13.46 16.17 -0.15
N GLU A 47 -12.66 17.24 -0.15
CA GLU A 47 -13.08 18.55 0.37
C GLU A 47 -14.31 19.08 -0.39
N MET A 48 -14.29 19.01 -1.72
CA MET A 48 -15.41 19.43 -2.56
C MET A 48 -16.70 18.63 -2.26
N LYS A 49 -16.59 17.32 -2.06
CA LYS A 49 -17.74 16.43 -1.82
C LYS A 49 -18.31 16.53 -0.41
N SER A 50 -17.44 16.64 0.58
CA SER A 50 -17.83 16.70 1.99
C SER A 50 -18.11 18.11 2.48
N GLN A 51 -17.65 19.14 1.77
CA GLN A 51 -17.61 20.55 2.20
C GLN A 51 -16.78 20.74 3.47
N LYS A 52 -15.81 19.85 3.72
CA LYS A 52 -14.94 19.85 4.88
C LYS A 52 -13.51 19.59 4.45
N LYS A 53 -12.58 20.37 4.98
CA LYS A 53 -11.16 20.23 4.71
C LYS A 53 -10.61 19.01 5.45
N PRO A 54 -10.03 18.00 4.75
CA PRO A 54 -9.37 16.89 5.41
C PRO A 54 -8.15 17.34 6.21
N ILE A 55 -7.95 16.77 7.39
CA ILE A 55 -6.87 17.09 8.32
C ILE A 55 -5.87 15.93 8.33
N HIS A 56 -4.59 16.25 8.11
CA HIS A 56 -3.52 15.26 8.17
C HIS A 56 -3.27 14.81 9.61
N LEU A 57 -3.14 13.49 9.82
CA LEU A 57 -2.66 12.91 11.06
C LEU A 57 -1.27 12.28 10.85
N SER A 58 -0.39 12.55 11.78
CA SER A 58 0.88 11.84 11.87
C SER A 58 0.67 10.38 12.30
N ARG A 59 1.69 9.54 12.10
CA ARG A 59 1.67 8.16 12.56
C ARG A 59 1.38 8.05 14.05
N GLN A 60 2.02 8.89 14.87
CA GLN A 60 1.79 8.90 16.32
C GLN A 60 0.34 9.21 16.67
N GLN A 61 -0.29 10.19 16.01
CA GLN A 61 -1.69 10.53 16.26
C GLN A 61 -2.66 9.42 15.86
N VAL A 62 -2.29 8.58 14.89
CA VAL A 62 -3.09 7.41 14.49
C VAL A 62 -2.82 6.21 15.40
N GLU A 63 -1.58 5.98 15.83
CA GLU A 63 -1.21 4.85 16.71
C GLU A 63 -1.55 5.12 18.19
N GLU A 64 -1.64 6.42 18.61
CA GLU A 64 -2.08 6.86 19.93
C GLU A 64 -3.36 7.72 19.82
N PRO A 65 -4.50 7.15 19.39
CA PRO A 65 -5.64 7.89 18.84
C PRO A 65 -6.59 8.48 19.89
N ASN A 66 -6.06 8.92 21.05
CA ASN A 66 -6.91 9.40 22.14
C ASN A 66 -7.86 10.53 21.70
N GLU A 67 -7.36 11.54 21.00
CA GLU A 67 -8.16 12.66 20.52
C GLU A 67 -9.16 12.22 19.46
N LEU A 68 -8.74 11.39 18.50
CA LEU A 68 -9.59 10.87 17.43
C LEU A 68 -10.78 10.06 17.99
N ILE A 69 -10.51 9.19 18.95
CA ILE A 69 -11.53 8.35 19.58
C ILE A 69 -12.46 9.19 20.48
N GLU A 70 -11.94 10.15 21.24
CA GLU A 70 -12.78 11.04 22.06
C GLU A 70 -13.73 11.87 21.19
N LEU A 71 -13.24 12.38 20.06
CA LEU A 71 -14.05 13.10 19.09
C LEU A 71 -15.17 12.21 18.52
N ALA A 72 -14.84 10.96 18.19
CA ALA A 72 -15.80 9.99 17.62
C ALA A 72 -16.91 9.54 18.59
N LYS A 73 -16.81 9.83 19.89
CA LYS A 73 -17.90 9.56 20.85
C LYS A 73 -19.15 10.40 20.55
N ASN A 74 -18.95 11.64 20.10
CA ASN A 74 -20.03 12.61 19.97
C ASN A 74 -20.29 13.09 18.54
N THR A 75 -19.40 12.78 17.61
CA THR A 75 -19.43 13.23 16.21
C THR A 75 -19.15 12.06 15.27
N ASN A 76 -19.46 12.25 13.98
CA ASN A 76 -19.08 11.32 12.91
C ASN A 76 -17.68 11.68 12.39
N VAL A 77 -16.74 10.82 12.63
CA VAL A 77 -15.33 10.99 12.23
C VAL A 77 -14.98 10.00 11.13
N SER A 78 -14.40 10.46 10.05
CA SER A 78 -13.83 9.60 9.00
C SER A 78 -12.32 9.68 8.97
N LEU A 79 -11.66 8.51 8.88
CA LEU A 79 -10.23 8.37 8.62
C LEU A 79 -10.03 7.76 7.24
N LEU A 80 -9.31 8.46 6.37
CA LEU A 80 -9.05 8.06 4.98
C LEU A 80 -7.72 7.32 4.88
N ILE A 81 -7.75 6.14 4.26
CA ILE A 81 -6.60 5.27 4.02
C ILE A 81 -6.50 4.97 2.53
N VAL A 82 -5.33 5.14 1.93
CA VAL A 82 -5.11 4.75 0.53
C VAL A 82 -5.11 3.22 0.40
N GLY A 83 -5.75 2.71 -0.64
CA GLY A 83 -5.97 1.27 -0.79
C GLY A 83 -7.17 0.79 0.02
N ASP A 84 -7.05 -0.38 0.62
CA ASP A 84 -8.04 -0.93 1.55
C ASP A 84 -7.76 -0.46 2.99
N ALA A 85 -8.82 -0.21 3.73
CA ALA A 85 -8.79 0.37 5.08
C ALA A 85 -7.93 -0.40 6.10
N LEU A 86 -7.78 -1.72 5.94
CA LEU A 86 -7.10 -2.60 6.90
C LEU A 86 -6.01 -3.48 6.28
N SER A 87 -5.78 -3.38 4.97
CA SER A 87 -4.80 -4.24 4.28
C SER A 87 -3.38 -3.70 4.40
N ALA A 88 -2.47 -4.50 4.94
CA ALA A 88 -1.05 -4.17 5.15
C ALA A 88 -0.83 -2.93 6.04
N THR A 89 -1.68 -2.76 7.04
CA THR A 89 -1.62 -1.64 7.98
C THR A 89 -1.75 -2.11 9.43
N THR A 90 -1.47 -1.22 10.38
CA THR A 90 -1.66 -1.42 11.82
C THR A 90 -2.99 -0.87 12.34
N HIS A 91 -3.87 -0.35 11.47
CA HIS A 91 -5.12 0.35 11.83
C HIS A 91 -6.13 -0.50 12.60
N ILE A 92 -5.91 -1.82 12.69
CA ILE A 92 -6.71 -2.68 13.57
C ILE A 92 -6.64 -2.23 15.04
N SER A 93 -5.58 -1.55 15.46
CA SER A 93 -5.46 -0.97 16.81
C SER A 93 -6.55 0.06 17.09
N LEU A 94 -6.91 0.90 16.11
CA LEU A 94 -8.01 1.87 16.23
C LEU A 94 -9.35 1.20 16.57
N ILE A 95 -9.59 0.03 15.98
CA ILE A 95 -10.82 -0.74 16.23
C ILE A 95 -10.81 -1.29 17.66
N LEU A 96 -9.64 -1.75 18.15
CA LEU A 96 -9.49 -2.20 19.52
C LEU A 96 -9.73 -1.05 20.51
N ASP A 97 -9.23 0.14 20.20
CA ASP A 97 -9.46 1.33 21.03
C ASP A 97 -10.93 1.76 21.02
N CYS A 98 -11.60 1.76 19.86
CA CYS A 98 -13.05 1.99 19.77
C CYS A 98 -13.81 1.00 20.67
N LYS A 99 -13.53 -0.29 20.57
CA LYS A 99 -14.16 -1.33 21.39
C LYS A 99 -13.92 -1.10 22.87
N SER A 100 -12.67 -0.79 23.28
CA SER A 100 -12.31 -0.60 24.68
C SER A 100 -13.01 0.61 25.31
N LYS A 101 -13.28 1.66 24.51
CA LYS A 101 -13.90 2.92 24.92
C LYS A 101 -15.40 3.01 24.62
N GLY A 102 -16.00 1.93 24.07
CA GLY A 102 -17.44 1.88 23.74
C GLY A 102 -17.82 2.83 22.61
N VAL A 103 -16.92 3.10 21.67
CA VAL A 103 -17.17 3.95 20.50
C VAL A 103 -17.59 3.08 19.32
N GLU A 104 -18.69 3.43 18.68
CA GLU A 104 -19.12 2.77 17.45
C GLU A 104 -18.12 3.02 16.34
N TYR A 105 -17.89 2.00 15.52
CA TYR A 105 -17.00 2.09 14.35
C TYR A 105 -17.60 1.41 13.14
N ASN A 106 -17.17 1.84 11.96
CA ASN A 106 -17.50 1.24 10.67
C ASN A 106 -16.22 1.13 9.82
N ILE A 107 -16.17 0.13 8.94
CA ILE A 107 -15.04 -0.10 8.02
C ILE A 107 -15.60 -0.18 6.61
N ILE A 108 -15.11 0.68 5.74
CA ILE A 108 -15.45 0.67 4.32
C ILE A 108 -14.23 0.17 3.54
N HIS A 109 -14.30 -1.09 3.12
CA HIS A 109 -13.24 -1.75 2.35
C HIS A 109 -13.14 -1.22 0.93
N ASN A 110 -11.95 -1.40 0.33
CA ASN A 110 -11.71 -1.06 -1.07
C ASN A 110 -10.57 -1.93 -1.65
N SER A 111 -10.19 -1.70 -2.91
CA SER A 111 -9.09 -2.42 -3.56
C SER A 111 -7.75 -2.13 -2.89
N SER A 112 -6.94 -3.18 -2.71
CA SER A 112 -5.58 -3.11 -2.20
C SER A 112 -4.58 -3.60 -3.24
N VAL A 113 -3.35 -3.07 -3.21
CA VAL A 113 -2.23 -3.61 -4.00
C VAL A 113 -1.97 -5.08 -3.70
N LEU A 114 -2.30 -5.56 -2.50
CA LEU A 114 -2.15 -6.99 -2.11
C LEU A 114 -2.88 -7.94 -3.05
N THR A 115 -4.01 -7.51 -3.60
CA THR A 115 -4.80 -8.31 -4.55
C THR A 115 -4.69 -7.78 -5.98
N ALA A 116 -4.70 -6.47 -6.16
CA ALA A 116 -4.74 -5.84 -7.49
C ALA A 116 -3.46 -6.12 -8.30
N VAL A 117 -2.29 -6.19 -7.64
CA VAL A 117 -1.02 -6.43 -8.32
C VAL A 117 -0.98 -7.76 -9.06
N ALA A 118 -1.58 -8.80 -8.49
CA ALA A 118 -1.70 -10.09 -9.16
C ALA A 118 -2.47 -9.96 -10.47
N GLY A 119 -3.65 -9.31 -10.43
CA GLY A 119 -4.51 -9.13 -11.61
C GLY A 119 -3.85 -8.32 -12.72
N VAL A 120 -3.22 -7.18 -12.40
CA VAL A 120 -2.58 -6.33 -13.42
C VAL A 120 -1.34 -6.97 -14.04
N LEU A 121 -0.69 -7.91 -13.34
CA LEU A 121 0.43 -8.71 -13.85
C LEU A 121 0.01 -10.04 -14.49
N GLY A 122 -1.30 -10.32 -14.58
CA GLY A 122 -1.82 -11.56 -15.14
C GLY A 122 -1.49 -12.80 -14.30
N LEU A 123 -1.20 -12.63 -13.01
CA LEU A 123 -0.84 -13.69 -12.09
C LEU A 123 -2.06 -14.17 -11.28
N GLN A 124 -2.06 -15.44 -10.93
CA GLN A 124 -3.11 -16.04 -10.14
C GLN A 124 -2.87 -15.78 -8.64
N HIS A 125 -3.73 -14.97 -8.03
CA HIS A 125 -3.56 -14.52 -6.64
C HIS A 125 -3.39 -15.69 -5.63
N TYR A 126 -4.07 -16.80 -5.84
CA TYR A 126 -3.99 -17.97 -4.94
C TYR A 126 -2.63 -18.71 -4.99
N ASN A 127 -1.76 -18.37 -5.94
CA ASN A 127 -0.39 -18.88 -6.01
C ASN A 127 0.62 -18.01 -5.25
N PHE A 128 0.17 -16.94 -4.58
CA PHE A 128 1.05 -16.11 -3.78
C PHE A 128 1.27 -16.70 -2.39
N GLY A 129 2.51 -16.64 -1.93
CA GLY A 129 2.90 -16.92 -0.55
C GLY A 129 2.86 -15.66 0.33
N PRO A 130 3.39 -15.76 1.56
CA PRO A 130 3.50 -14.62 2.46
C PRO A 130 4.19 -13.41 1.83
N VAL A 131 3.57 -12.23 1.99
CA VAL A 131 4.10 -10.95 1.49
C VAL A 131 5.42 -10.60 2.18
N ALA A 132 6.39 -10.11 1.43
CA ALA A 132 7.63 -9.55 1.94
C ALA A 132 7.57 -8.03 1.90
N THR A 133 8.22 -7.33 2.84
CA THR A 133 8.40 -5.87 2.81
C THR A 133 9.87 -5.55 2.90
N LEU A 134 10.44 -4.92 1.87
CA LEU A 134 11.78 -4.39 1.90
C LEU A 134 11.76 -2.99 2.52
N VAL A 135 12.73 -2.71 3.39
CA VAL A 135 12.87 -1.43 4.06
C VAL A 135 14.12 -0.70 3.57
N LEU A 136 14.06 0.62 3.52
CA LEU A 136 15.22 1.46 3.23
C LEU A 136 16.27 1.26 4.31
N PRO A 137 17.53 0.96 3.96
CA PRO A 137 18.60 0.79 4.93
C PRO A 137 18.81 2.04 5.77
N GLU A 138 19.00 1.88 7.08
CA GLU A 138 19.33 2.96 8.01
C GLU A 138 20.51 2.57 8.89
N GLY A 139 21.65 3.23 8.68
CA GLY A 139 22.88 2.88 9.37
C GLY A 139 23.21 1.40 9.20
N ASN A 140 23.24 0.66 10.30
CA ASN A 140 23.49 -0.79 10.29
C ASN A 140 22.21 -1.64 10.17
N TYR A 141 21.01 -1.01 10.10
CA TYR A 141 19.77 -1.73 9.97
C TYR A 141 19.48 -2.05 8.51
N ASN A 142 19.71 -3.30 8.13
CA ASN A 142 19.41 -3.86 6.81
C ASN A 142 18.95 -5.31 6.97
N PRO A 143 17.67 -5.54 7.30
CA PRO A 143 17.18 -6.87 7.61
C PRO A 143 17.15 -7.79 6.40
N LEU A 144 17.64 -9.01 6.56
CA LEU A 144 17.62 -10.05 5.52
C LEU A 144 16.31 -10.85 5.50
N SER A 145 15.51 -10.77 6.53
CA SER A 145 14.25 -11.53 6.67
C SER A 145 13.29 -11.41 5.50
N PRO A 146 13.14 -10.27 4.78
CA PRO A 146 12.32 -10.20 3.58
C PRO A 146 12.88 -11.09 2.45
N VAL A 147 14.19 -11.13 2.29
CA VAL A 147 14.87 -11.96 1.27
C VAL A 147 14.73 -13.44 1.61
N ASP A 148 14.85 -13.81 2.88
CA ASP A 148 14.63 -15.19 3.33
C ASP A 148 13.19 -15.65 3.05
N LYS A 149 12.22 -14.74 3.23
CA LYS A 149 10.81 -14.99 2.88
C LYS A 149 10.62 -15.22 1.38
N ILE A 150 11.27 -14.41 0.52
CA ILE A 150 11.27 -14.62 -0.93
C ILE A 150 11.83 -16.00 -1.28
N LYS A 151 12.98 -16.37 -0.71
CA LYS A 151 13.60 -17.69 -0.93
C LYS A 151 12.69 -18.84 -0.48
N ALA A 152 12.03 -18.69 0.67
CA ALA A 152 11.09 -19.69 1.18
C ALA A 152 9.86 -19.85 0.26
N ASN A 153 9.29 -18.75 -0.22
CA ASN A 153 8.18 -18.79 -1.16
C ASN A 153 8.58 -19.48 -2.48
N LEU A 154 9.72 -19.13 -3.05
CA LEU A 154 10.25 -19.77 -4.27
C LEU A 154 10.41 -21.28 -4.09
N LYS A 155 10.95 -21.72 -2.93
CA LYS A 155 11.09 -23.14 -2.60
C LYS A 155 9.74 -23.87 -2.55
N ASN A 156 8.69 -23.16 -2.14
CA ASN A 156 7.32 -23.69 -2.05
C ASN A 156 6.49 -23.50 -3.34
N ASN A 157 7.12 -23.05 -4.43
CA ASN A 157 6.46 -22.72 -5.70
C ASN A 157 5.41 -21.60 -5.58
N ASN A 158 5.58 -20.67 -4.64
CA ASN A 158 4.71 -19.52 -4.46
C ASN A 158 5.34 -18.25 -5.02
N HIS A 159 4.53 -17.40 -5.66
CA HIS A 159 4.92 -16.04 -6.01
C HIS A 159 5.09 -15.20 -4.74
N THR A 160 5.93 -14.19 -4.79
CA THR A 160 6.10 -13.25 -3.67
C THR A 160 5.79 -11.85 -4.10
N LEU A 161 4.76 -11.24 -3.50
CA LEU A 161 4.63 -9.79 -3.52
C LEU A 161 5.66 -9.19 -2.57
N VAL A 162 6.42 -8.23 -3.08
CA VAL A 162 7.39 -7.45 -2.32
C VAL A 162 6.88 -6.02 -2.25
N LEU A 163 6.44 -5.61 -1.07
CA LEU A 163 6.11 -4.22 -0.75
C LEU A 163 7.40 -3.44 -0.48
N LEU A 164 7.39 -2.18 -0.86
CA LEU A 164 8.54 -1.29 -0.75
C LEU A 164 8.28 -0.21 0.29
N ASP A 165 9.31 0.12 1.05
CA ASP A 165 9.27 1.02 2.19
C ASP A 165 8.74 2.41 1.86
N ILE A 166 7.99 2.96 2.80
CA ILE A 166 7.50 4.34 2.79
C ILE A 166 7.89 4.97 4.11
N LYS A 167 8.72 6.02 4.05
CA LYS A 167 9.10 6.85 5.20
C LYS A 167 8.49 8.24 5.03
N ALA A 168 7.27 8.39 5.50
CA ALA A 168 6.48 9.61 5.42
C ALA A 168 5.81 9.93 6.77
N ASP A 169 6.40 9.44 7.86
CA ASP A 169 5.90 9.58 9.23
C ASP A 169 6.50 10.79 9.99
N ASP A 170 7.58 11.37 9.48
CA ASP A 170 8.23 12.53 10.07
C ASP A 170 7.82 13.81 9.30
N PRO A 171 7.00 14.71 9.90
CA PRO A 171 6.50 15.90 9.22
C PRO A 171 7.60 16.94 8.94
N GLU A 172 8.78 16.81 9.58
CA GLU A 172 9.92 17.72 9.37
C GLU A 172 10.85 17.26 8.24
N LYS A 173 10.62 16.05 7.69
CA LYS A 173 11.42 15.46 6.63
C LYS A 173 10.63 15.27 5.34
N GLU A 174 11.32 15.44 4.22
CA GLU A 174 10.76 15.03 2.93
C GLU A 174 10.44 13.54 2.92
N PRO A 175 9.23 13.14 2.50
CA PRO A 175 8.85 11.74 2.44
C PRO A 175 9.75 10.98 1.46
N LYS A 176 10.16 9.77 1.86
CA LYS A 176 10.99 8.88 1.04
C LYS A 176 10.20 7.64 0.69
N TYR A 177 10.15 7.35 -0.59
CA TYR A 177 9.51 6.16 -1.14
C TYR A 177 10.59 5.28 -1.78
N MET A 178 10.68 4.02 -1.37
CA MET A 178 11.62 3.08 -1.96
C MET A 178 11.22 2.78 -3.40
N THR A 179 12.16 2.96 -4.33
CA THR A 179 11.94 2.63 -5.74
C THR A 179 12.18 1.16 -6.03
N ALA A 180 11.61 0.65 -7.13
CA ALA A 180 11.88 -0.72 -7.58
C ALA A 180 13.38 -0.94 -7.92
N ASN A 181 14.07 0.11 -8.36
CA ASN A 181 15.53 0.06 -8.62
C ASN A 181 16.30 -0.21 -7.33
N GLN A 182 16.06 0.60 -6.28
CA GLN A 182 16.70 0.41 -4.97
C GLN A 182 16.40 -0.96 -4.37
N ALA A 183 15.14 -1.41 -4.50
CA ALA A 183 14.73 -2.73 -4.05
C ALA A 183 15.46 -3.85 -4.82
N ALA A 184 15.65 -3.71 -6.13
CA ALA A 184 16.38 -4.67 -6.95
C ALA A 184 17.86 -4.75 -6.54
N GLU A 185 18.51 -3.61 -6.31
CA GLU A 185 19.88 -3.55 -5.80
C GLU A 185 20.02 -4.23 -4.44
N GLN A 186 19.09 -3.94 -3.52
CA GLN A 186 19.05 -4.56 -2.19
C GLN A 186 18.85 -6.08 -2.27
N MET A 187 17.93 -6.56 -3.12
CA MET A 187 17.68 -7.98 -3.32
C MET A 187 18.91 -8.70 -3.86
N ILE A 188 19.60 -8.12 -4.85
CA ILE A 188 20.87 -8.67 -5.40
C ILE A 188 21.93 -8.74 -4.31
N SER A 189 22.15 -7.63 -3.61
CA SER A 189 23.14 -7.54 -2.52
C SER A 189 22.87 -8.54 -1.39
N ALA A 190 21.59 -8.88 -1.16
CA ALA A 190 21.18 -9.89 -0.17
C ALA A 190 21.15 -11.33 -0.72
N GLY A 191 21.65 -11.54 -1.94
CA GLY A 191 21.88 -12.86 -2.52
C GLY A 191 20.69 -13.46 -3.27
N ILE A 192 19.79 -12.64 -3.82
CA ILE A 192 18.90 -13.08 -4.89
C ILE A 192 19.69 -13.04 -6.21
N PRO A 193 19.69 -14.14 -7.00
CA PRO A 193 20.46 -14.17 -8.24
C PRO A 193 20.03 -13.07 -9.22
N GLU A 194 20.99 -12.40 -9.84
CA GLU A 194 20.78 -11.30 -10.80
C GLU A 194 19.88 -11.67 -12.00
N ASN A 195 19.88 -12.94 -12.39
CA ASN A 195 19.10 -13.46 -13.49
C ASN A 195 17.70 -13.92 -13.06
N THR A 196 17.32 -13.77 -11.78
CA THR A 196 15.96 -14.06 -11.31
C THR A 196 14.95 -13.21 -12.10
N MET A 197 13.94 -13.85 -12.64
CA MET A 197 12.84 -13.12 -13.31
C MET A 197 11.96 -12.45 -12.26
N VAL A 198 11.64 -11.18 -12.50
CA VAL A 198 10.77 -10.39 -11.62
C VAL A 198 9.81 -9.55 -12.43
N ALA A 199 8.64 -9.26 -11.90
CA ALA A 199 7.73 -8.27 -12.44
C ALA A 199 7.71 -7.05 -11.51
N ALA A 200 7.54 -5.88 -12.08
CA ALA A 200 7.38 -4.63 -11.31
C ALA A 200 6.14 -3.90 -11.78
N ALA A 201 5.43 -3.31 -10.84
CA ALA A 201 4.25 -2.51 -11.07
C ALA A 201 4.40 -1.17 -10.36
N ALA A 202 4.14 -0.09 -11.08
CA ALA A 202 4.13 1.26 -10.55
C ALA A 202 2.73 1.86 -10.64
N ARG A 203 2.26 2.51 -9.58
CA ARG A 203 0.99 3.26 -9.53
C ARG A 203 -0.20 2.42 -9.99
N VAL A 204 -0.30 1.20 -9.47
CA VAL A 204 -1.39 0.26 -9.79
C VAL A 204 -2.76 0.93 -9.62
N GLY A 205 -3.62 0.78 -10.63
CA GLY A 205 -4.98 1.35 -10.64
C GLY A 205 -5.08 2.80 -11.13
N ARG A 206 -3.97 3.45 -11.51
CA ARG A 206 -3.94 4.81 -12.03
C ARG A 206 -3.72 4.83 -13.54
N GLU A 207 -4.12 5.90 -14.23
CA GLU A 207 -3.84 6.11 -15.67
C GLU A 207 -2.33 6.07 -15.96
N SER A 208 -1.51 6.52 -15.03
CA SER A 208 -0.04 6.49 -15.13
C SER A 208 0.60 5.16 -14.75
N GLN A 209 -0.20 4.08 -14.59
CA GLN A 209 0.30 2.74 -14.28
C GLN A 209 1.36 2.31 -15.30
N LYS A 210 2.46 1.75 -14.77
CA LYS A 210 3.47 1.10 -15.60
C LYS A 210 3.71 -0.31 -15.09
N LEU A 211 3.82 -1.26 -16.00
CA LEU A 211 4.14 -2.65 -15.73
C LEU A 211 5.44 -3.00 -16.46
N TRP A 212 6.19 -3.91 -15.90
CA TRP A 212 7.43 -4.40 -16.49
C TRP A 212 7.73 -5.83 -16.02
N TYR A 213 8.34 -6.64 -16.89
CA TYR A 213 8.81 -7.98 -16.58
C TYR A 213 10.19 -8.21 -17.16
N GLY A 214 11.08 -8.85 -16.42
CA GLY A 214 12.44 -9.17 -16.88
C GLY A 214 13.36 -9.62 -15.76
N LYS A 215 14.66 -9.72 -16.08
CA LYS A 215 15.68 -10.12 -15.10
C LYS A 215 15.92 -9.02 -14.08
N LEU A 216 16.09 -9.41 -12.82
CA LEU A 216 16.30 -8.53 -11.67
C LEU A 216 17.39 -7.47 -11.92
N LYS A 217 18.52 -7.88 -12.52
CA LYS A 217 19.62 -6.95 -12.89
C LYS A 217 19.22 -5.83 -13.84
N TYR A 218 18.20 -5.99 -14.66
CA TYR A 218 17.74 -4.93 -15.54
C TYR A 218 16.75 -3.98 -14.85
N LEU A 219 16.12 -4.44 -13.77
CA LEU A 219 15.25 -3.59 -12.96
C LEU A 219 16.04 -2.50 -12.23
N THR A 220 17.31 -2.70 -11.91
CA THR A 220 18.17 -1.68 -11.26
C THR A 220 18.26 -0.36 -12.04
N ASN A 221 18.05 -0.41 -13.37
CA ASN A 221 18.15 0.76 -14.25
C ASN A 221 16.83 1.04 -15.02
N LYS A 222 15.75 0.35 -14.70
CA LYS A 222 14.47 0.53 -15.40
C LYS A 222 13.72 1.76 -14.88
N ASP A 223 13.37 2.68 -15.75
CA ASP A 223 12.51 3.81 -15.38
C ASP A 223 11.03 3.37 -15.32
N LEU A 224 10.49 3.32 -14.12
CA LEU A 224 9.06 3.09 -13.85
C LEU A 224 8.31 4.40 -13.53
N GLY A 225 9.01 5.54 -13.51
CA GLY A 225 8.45 6.84 -13.13
C GLY A 225 8.28 6.98 -11.62
N LYS A 226 7.35 7.84 -11.20
CA LYS A 226 7.09 8.11 -9.78
C LYS A 226 6.51 6.90 -9.04
N GLU A 227 6.74 6.85 -7.74
CA GLU A 227 6.18 5.86 -6.80
C GLU A 227 4.65 6.07 -6.62
N PRO A 228 3.95 5.13 -5.97
CA PRO A 228 4.46 3.91 -5.34
C PRO A 228 4.77 2.79 -6.33
N HIS A 229 5.79 1.98 -5.99
CA HIS A 229 6.18 0.80 -6.74
C HIS A 229 5.95 -0.46 -5.91
N SER A 230 5.77 -1.60 -6.60
CA SER A 230 5.76 -2.94 -6.00
C SER A 230 6.51 -3.89 -6.93
N ILE A 231 7.12 -4.93 -6.37
CA ILE A 231 7.77 -5.99 -7.13
C ILE A 231 7.05 -7.31 -6.86
N VAL A 232 6.96 -8.15 -7.87
CA VAL A 232 6.58 -9.55 -7.69
C VAL A 232 7.73 -10.42 -8.14
N VAL A 233 8.14 -11.35 -7.30
CA VAL A 233 9.06 -12.43 -7.66
C VAL A 233 8.21 -13.65 -8.00
N PRO A 234 7.97 -13.94 -9.29
CA PRO A 234 7.19 -15.11 -9.67
C PRO A 234 7.97 -16.38 -9.42
N SER A 235 7.26 -17.45 -9.05
CA SER A 235 7.79 -18.78 -8.98
C SER A 235 7.39 -19.58 -10.23
N LYS A 236 7.01 -20.84 -10.09
CA LYS A 236 6.54 -21.64 -11.21
C LYS A 236 5.29 -21.02 -11.83
N LEU A 237 5.41 -20.55 -13.07
CA LEU A 237 4.31 -19.92 -13.81
C LEU A 237 3.41 -20.94 -14.49
N HIS A 238 2.12 -20.70 -14.47
CA HIS A 238 1.18 -21.32 -15.40
C HIS A 238 1.40 -20.75 -16.81
N PHE A 239 1.06 -21.49 -17.86
CA PHE A 239 1.32 -21.05 -19.24
C PHE A 239 0.66 -19.68 -19.58
N THR A 240 -0.51 -19.41 -19.02
CA THR A 240 -1.22 -18.12 -19.21
C THR A 240 -0.52 -16.97 -18.47
N GLU A 241 -0.01 -17.22 -17.27
CA GLU A 241 0.77 -16.24 -16.51
C GLU A 241 2.05 -15.86 -17.25
N GLN A 242 2.74 -16.90 -17.75
CA GLN A 242 3.96 -16.72 -18.53
C GLN A 242 3.71 -15.91 -19.80
N ALA A 243 2.70 -16.29 -20.58
CA ALA A 243 2.34 -15.60 -21.82
C ALA A 243 1.99 -14.13 -21.57
N PHE A 244 1.27 -13.81 -20.48
CA PHE A 244 0.93 -12.45 -20.14
C PHE A 244 2.18 -11.64 -19.72
N LEU A 245 3.01 -12.17 -18.82
CA LEU A 245 4.23 -11.50 -18.37
C LEU A 245 5.22 -11.26 -19.54
N GLU A 246 5.37 -12.21 -20.45
CA GLU A 246 6.23 -12.07 -21.63
C GLU A 246 5.70 -11.03 -22.64
N SER A 247 4.44 -10.62 -22.51
CA SER A 247 3.85 -9.56 -23.35
C SER A 247 4.08 -8.13 -22.82
N LEU A 248 4.62 -7.98 -21.60
CA LEU A 248 4.93 -6.69 -20.98
C LEU A 248 6.31 -6.16 -21.42
#